data_0aa9a8476a875b087bb59f3ecc9e6bef
#
_entry.id   0aa9a8476a875b087bb59f3ecc9e6bef
#
_cell.length_a   1.000
_cell.length_b   1.000
_cell.length_c   1.000
_cell.angle_alpha   90.00
_cell.angle_beta   90.00
_cell.angle_gamma   90.00
#
_symmetry.space_group_name_H-M   'P 1'
#
loop_
_entity.id
_entity.type
_entity.pdbx_description
1 polymer ?
#
loop_
_entity_poly.entity_id
_entity_poly.type
_entity_poly.pdbx_seq_one_letter_code
_entity_poly.pdbx_strand_id
1 'polypeptide(L)'
;MKNTHPILYSFVRCPYAMRARLAIAASGQTVELREVVLKDKPESMMSYSPKGTVPVLVLSDGTVIDESLDVMKWALQQNDPDGWLEQMGTDLVEENDSTFKMHLDKYKYFTRHPEHTKEVYREHCEVFLKKL
;
A
#
# COMPACT_ATOMS: atom_id res chain seq x y z
N MET A 1 20.40 -16.12 -13.32
CA MET A 1 21.08 -14.98 -12.70
C MET A 1 20.25 -14.46 -11.53
N LYS A 2 20.87 -14.25 -10.39
CA LYS A 2 20.19 -13.60 -9.27
C LYS A 2 20.01 -12.12 -9.58
N ASN A 3 18.80 -11.60 -9.34
CA ASN A 3 18.58 -10.17 -9.44
C ASN A 3 19.43 -9.44 -8.39
N THR A 4 20.10 -8.39 -8.79
CA THR A 4 20.90 -7.57 -7.87
C THR A 4 20.04 -6.69 -6.98
N HIS A 5 18.80 -6.44 -7.39
CA HIS A 5 17.84 -5.60 -6.68
C HIS A 5 16.55 -6.35 -6.40
N PRO A 6 15.88 -6.05 -5.29
CA PRO A 6 14.52 -6.53 -5.09
C PRO A 6 13.58 -6.11 -6.23
N ILE A 7 12.55 -6.91 -6.47
CA ILE A 7 11.55 -6.62 -7.50
C ILE A 7 10.27 -6.17 -6.77
N LEU A 8 9.73 -5.03 -7.18
CA LEU A 8 8.45 -4.53 -6.68
C LEU A 8 7.41 -4.57 -7.78
N TYR A 9 6.42 -5.44 -7.62
CA TYR A 9 5.21 -5.40 -8.46
C TYR A 9 4.26 -4.36 -7.89
N SER A 10 3.85 -3.43 -8.72
CA SER A 10 3.09 -2.24 -8.31
C SER A 10 2.06 -1.88 -9.36
N PHE A 11 1.08 -1.10 -8.94
CA PHE A 11 0.10 -0.47 -9.83
C PHE A 11 0.01 1.01 -9.45
N VAL A 12 0.18 1.88 -10.44
CA VAL A 12 0.34 3.32 -10.21
C VAL A 12 -0.80 3.93 -9.41
N ARG A 13 -2.03 3.46 -9.60
CA ARG A 13 -3.22 4.00 -8.93
C ARG A 13 -3.62 3.30 -7.64
N CYS A 14 -2.92 2.25 -7.25
CA CYS A 14 -3.25 1.52 -6.02
C CYS A 14 -2.69 2.27 -4.80
N PRO A 15 -3.54 2.74 -3.86
CA PRO A 15 -3.06 3.46 -2.67
C PRO A 15 -2.11 2.65 -1.80
N TYR A 16 -2.34 1.34 -1.69
CA TYR A 16 -1.46 0.47 -0.92
C TYR A 16 -0.08 0.36 -1.57
N ALA A 17 -0.04 0.24 -2.91
CA ALA A 17 1.22 0.27 -3.63
C ALA A 17 1.89 1.65 -3.57
N MET A 18 1.10 2.73 -3.56
CA MET A 18 1.63 4.09 -3.40
C MET A 18 2.40 4.25 -2.10
N ARG A 19 1.81 3.83 -0.97
CA ARG A 19 2.50 3.98 0.33
C ARG A 19 3.76 3.11 0.43
N ALA A 20 3.75 1.94 -0.19
CA ALA A 20 4.94 1.10 -0.29
C ALA A 20 6.05 1.79 -1.09
N ARG A 21 5.70 2.36 -2.26
CA ARG A 21 6.67 3.11 -3.08
C ARG A 21 7.24 4.33 -2.33
N LEU A 22 6.39 5.05 -1.59
CA LEU A 22 6.83 6.21 -0.82
C LEU A 22 7.84 5.82 0.26
N ALA A 23 7.60 4.74 0.98
CA ALA A 23 8.53 4.27 2.01
C ALA A 23 9.85 3.80 1.39
N ILE A 24 9.81 3.11 0.26
CA ILE A 24 11.01 2.69 -0.47
C ILE A 24 11.80 3.92 -0.91
N ALA A 25 11.14 4.93 -1.47
CA ALA A 25 11.78 6.17 -1.88
C ALA A 25 12.42 6.89 -0.69
N ALA A 26 11.69 7.01 0.43
CA ALA A 26 12.21 7.67 1.63
C ALA A 26 13.42 6.94 2.21
N SER A 27 13.47 5.62 2.10
CA SER A 27 14.59 4.80 2.60
C SER A 27 15.81 4.83 1.68
N GLY A 28 15.65 5.29 0.44
CA GLY A 28 16.74 5.28 -0.55
C GLY A 28 17.06 3.89 -1.10
N GLN A 29 16.22 2.88 -0.82
CA GLN A 29 16.43 1.54 -1.36
C GLN A 29 16.14 1.52 -2.86
N THR A 30 16.95 0.77 -3.61
CA THR A 30 16.74 0.59 -5.05
C THR A 30 15.99 -0.71 -5.29
N VAL A 31 14.91 -0.63 -6.06
CA VAL A 31 14.13 -1.80 -6.47
C VAL A 31 13.92 -1.77 -7.98
N GLU A 32 13.73 -2.94 -8.59
CA GLU A 32 13.23 -3.04 -9.95
C GLU A 32 11.72 -2.90 -9.90
N LEU A 33 11.19 -1.80 -10.43
CA LEU A 33 9.75 -1.55 -10.44
C LEU A 33 9.11 -2.23 -11.65
N ARG A 34 8.11 -3.06 -11.39
CA ARG A 34 7.30 -3.69 -12.44
C ARG A 34 5.85 -3.24 -12.30
N GLU A 35 5.41 -2.43 -13.25
CA GLU A 35 4.02 -1.99 -13.31
C GLU A 35 3.14 -3.14 -13.79
N VAL A 36 2.05 -3.40 -13.06
CA VAL A 36 1.14 -4.53 -13.30
C VAL A 36 -0.08 -4.05 -14.05
N VAL A 37 -0.50 -4.81 -15.08
CA VAL A 37 -1.80 -4.65 -15.71
C VAL A 37 -2.76 -5.58 -14.95
N LEU A 38 -3.71 -5.01 -14.21
CA LEU A 38 -4.57 -5.78 -13.30
C LEU A 38 -5.42 -6.84 -14.01
N LYS A 39 -5.72 -6.63 -15.30
CA LYS A 39 -6.48 -7.58 -16.11
C LYS A 39 -5.60 -8.71 -16.67
N ASP A 40 -4.29 -8.56 -16.60
CA ASP A 40 -3.32 -9.50 -17.16
C ASP A 40 -2.09 -9.55 -16.25
N LYS A 41 -2.27 -10.12 -15.07
CA LYS A 41 -1.22 -10.18 -14.05
C LYS A 41 -0.11 -11.13 -14.48
N PRO A 42 1.19 -10.74 -14.28
CA PRO A 42 2.31 -11.60 -14.66
C PRO A 42 2.29 -12.94 -13.90
N GLU A 43 2.62 -14.02 -14.61
CA GLU A 43 2.73 -15.35 -13.99
C GLU A 43 3.74 -15.35 -12.85
N SER A 44 4.87 -14.65 -13.01
CA SER A 44 5.90 -14.56 -11.98
C SER A 44 5.34 -13.94 -10.69
N MET A 45 4.54 -12.89 -10.81
CA MET A 45 3.88 -12.28 -9.65
C MET A 45 2.94 -13.27 -8.97
N MET A 46 2.12 -13.98 -9.75
CA MET A 46 1.16 -14.95 -9.20
C MET A 46 1.87 -16.14 -8.54
N SER A 47 3.04 -16.51 -9.04
CA SER A 47 3.87 -17.55 -8.40
C SER A 47 4.37 -17.12 -7.04
N TYR A 48 4.80 -15.86 -6.89
CA TYR A 48 5.27 -15.32 -5.62
C TYR A 48 4.14 -15.05 -4.64
N SER A 49 3.02 -14.52 -5.12
CA SER A 49 1.87 -14.15 -4.29
C SER A 49 0.56 -14.53 -4.96
N PRO A 50 0.05 -15.75 -4.70
CA PRO A 50 -1.17 -16.25 -5.34
C PRO A 50 -2.43 -15.42 -5.08
N LYS A 51 -2.46 -14.61 -4.00
CA LYS A 51 -3.62 -13.74 -3.75
C LYS A 51 -3.81 -12.67 -4.82
N GLY A 52 -2.77 -12.40 -5.63
CA GLY A 52 -2.89 -11.55 -6.81
C GLY A 52 -3.12 -10.06 -6.54
N THR A 53 -2.74 -9.58 -5.38
CA THR A 53 -2.84 -8.15 -5.02
C THR A 53 -1.48 -7.47 -5.09
N VAL A 54 -1.46 -6.16 -5.33
CA VAL A 54 -0.25 -5.34 -5.26
C VAL A 54 -0.28 -4.50 -3.99
N PRO A 55 0.87 -4.15 -3.39
CA PRO A 55 2.23 -4.43 -3.85
C PRO A 55 2.70 -5.86 -3.53
N VAL A 56 3.67 -6.34 -4.29
CA VAL A 56 4.43 -7.56 -3.97
C VAL A 56 5.90 -7.22 -4.10
N LEU A 57 6.65 -7.40 -3.03
CA LEU A 57 8.09 -7.20 -3.01
C LEU A 57 8.78 -8.55 -2.92
N VAL A 58 9.67 -8.82 -3.86
CA VAL A 58 10.48 -10.05 -3.88
C VAL A 58 11.92 -9.65 -3.65
N LEU A 59 12.47 -10.05 -2.52
CA LEU A 59 13.86 -9.74 -2.17
C LEU A 59 14.84 -10.60 -2.98
N SER A 60 16.10 -10.19 -3.01
CA SER A 60 17.15 -10.86 -3.78
C SER A 60 17.36 -12.32 -3.34
N ASP A 61 17.03 -12.65 -2.11
CA ASP A 61 17.11 -14.02 -1.57
C ASP A 61 15.86 -14.87 -1.82
N GLY A 62 14.85 -14.30 -2.48
CA GLY A 62 13.58 -14.96 -2.77
C GLY A 62 12.48 -14.75 -1.73
N THR A 63 12.76 -14.02 -0.66
CA THR A 63 11.73 -13.68 0.34
C THR A 63 10.66 -12.83 -0.29
N VAL A 64 9.38 -13.16 -0.03
CA VAL A 64 8.22 -12.42 -0.56
C VAL A 64 7.56 -11.64 0.56
N ILE A 65 7.33 -10.36 0.32
CA ILE A 65 6.59 -9.46 1.22
C ILE A 65 5.44 -8.88 0.41
N ASP A 66 4.21 -9.25 0.76
CA ASP A 66 3.04 -8.90 -0.06
C ASP A 66 1.95 -8.11 0.67
N GLU A 67 2.29 -7.54 1.83
CA GLU A 67 1.45 -6.58 2.51
C GLU A 67 2.15 -5.22 2.50
N SER A 68 1.43 -4.15 2.11
CA SER A 68 2.03 -2.83 1.94
C SER A 68 2.70 -2.31 3.21
N LEU A 69 2.07 -2.53 4.37
CA LEU A 69 2.64 -2.10 5.65
C LEU A 69 3.97 -2.81 5.94
N ASP A 70 4.05 -4.09 5.64
CA ASP A 70 5.27 -4.87 5.83
C ASP A 70 6.37 -4.45 4.85
N VAL A 71 6.00 -4.09 3.61
CA VAL A 71 6.94 -3.52 2.64
C VAL A 71 7.50 -2.20 3.17
N MET A 72 6.65 -1.33 3.71
CA MET A 72 7.07 -0.06 4.32
C MET A 72 8.05 -0.30 5.46
N LYS A 73 7.72 -1.22 6.36
CA LYS A 73 8.58 -1.55 7.51
C LYS A 73 9.92 -2.11 7.05
N TRP A 74 9.92 -3.01 6.06
CA TRP A 74 11.16 -3.55 5.50
C TRP A 74 12.06 -2.42 4.99
N ALA A 75 11.50 -1.53 4.16
CA ALA A 75 12.27 -0.43 3.56
C ALA A 75 12.87 0.48 4.64
N LEU A 76 12.05 0.89 5.60
CA LEU A 76 12.46 1.82 6.64
C LEU A 76 13.43 1.17 7.65
N GLN A 77 13.35 -0.14 7.85
CA GLN A 77 14.34 -0.88 8.65
C GLN A 77 15.73 -0.89 8.00
N GLN A 78 15.79 -0.80 6.68
CA GLN A 78 17.08 -0.70 5.98
C GLN A 78 17.73 0.67 6.21
N ASN A 79 16.94 1.73 6.15
CA ASN A 79 17.40 3.09 6.33
C ASN A 79 16.20 4.00 6.54
N ASP A 80 16.20 4.80 7.59
CA ASP A 80 15.07 5.66 7.94
C ASP A 80 15.58 7.05 8.35
N PRO A 81 16.07 7.86 7.38
CA PRO A 81 16.70 9.13 7.69
C PRO A 81 15.76 10.16 8.33
N ASP A 82 14.46 10.06 8.09
CA ASP A 82 13.47 11.00 8.63
C ASP A 82 12.73 10.48 9.87
N GLY A 83 13.08 9.28 10.35
CA GLY A 83 12.50 8.70 11.55
C GLY A 83 11.03 8.32 11.42
N TRP A 84 10.60 7.89 10.25
CA TRP A 84 9.19 7.53 10.00
C TRP A 84 8.71 6.35 10.84
N LEU A 85 9.58 5.36 11.09
CA LEU A 85 9.19 4.19 11.90
C LEU A 85 8.76 4.59 13.30
N GLU A 86 9.48 5.53 13.93
CA GLU A 86 9.14 6.02 15.27
C GLU A 86 7.83 6.81 15.28
N GLN A 87 7.53 7.49 14.17
CA GLN A 87 6.35 8.32 14.03
C GLN A 87 5.14 7.54 13.52
N MET A 88 5.35 6.30 13.05
CA MET A 88 4.30 5.46 12.48
C MET A 88 3.39 4.96 13.60
N GLY A 89 2.37 5.77 13.94
CA GLY A 89 1.37 5.39 14.93
C GLY A 89 0.52 4.22 14.43
N THR A 90 0.54 3.12 15.16
CA THR A 90 -0.23 1.94 14.80
C THR A 90 -1.73 2.22 14.75
N ASP A 91 -2.23 3.04 15.68
CA ASP A 91 -3.65 3.37 15.77
C ASP A 91 -4.16 4.11 14.53
N LEU A 92 -3.38 5.07 14.00
CA LEU A 92 -3.75 5.81 12.80
C LEU A 92 -3.74 4.92 11.56
N VAL A 93 -2.77 4.01 11.46
CA VAL A 93 -2.68 3.07 10.33
C VAL A 93 -3.87 2.10 10.35
N GLU A 94 -4.19 1.54 11.51
CA GLU A 94 -5.33 0.65 11.68
C GLU A 94 -6.65 1.37 11.35
N GLU A 95 -6.84 2.59 11.82
CA GLU A 95 -8.03 3.38 11.52
C GLU A 95 -8.13 3.68 10.03
N ASN A 96 -7.00 4.04 9.40
CA ASN A 96 -6.95 4.27 7.95
C ASN A 96 -7.38 3.02 7.17
N ASP A 97 -6.84 1.86 7.53
CA ASP A 97 -7.04 0.62 6.77
C ASP A 97 -8.40 -0.03 7.04
N SER A 98 -9.10 0.39 8.08
CA SER A 98 -10.41 -0.15 8.45
C SER A 98 -11.52 0.89 8.31
N THR A 99 -11.74 1.69 9.34
CA THR A 99 -12.88 2.63 9.43
C THR A 99 -12.84 3.69 8.34
N PHE A 100 -11.70 4.34 8.15
CA PHE A 100 -11.57 5.37 7.11
C PHE A 100 -11.76 4.78 5.72
N LYS A 101 -11.13 3.63 5.43
CA LYS A 101 -11.26 2.95 4.13
C LYS A 101 -12.73 2.61 3.85
N MET A 102 -13.45 2.13 4.85
CA MET A 102 -14.88 1.85 4.72
C MET A 102 -15.67 3.11 4.35
N HIS A 103 -15.44 4.21 5.05
CA HIS A 103 -16.12 5.48 4.76
C HIS A 103 -15.73 6.04 3.40
N LEU A 104 -14.45 5.91 3.03
CA LEU A 104 -13.95 6.35 1.73
C LEU A 104 -14.64 5.59 0.59
N ASP A 105 -14.77 4.28 0.72
CA ASP A 105 -15.43 3.46 -0.30
C ASP A 105 -16.90 3.85 -0.46
N LYS A 106 -17.60 4.12 0.65
CA LYS A 106 -18.99 4.59 0.60
C LYS A 106 -19.11 5.97 -0.05
N TYR A 107 -18.15 6.85 0.19
CA TYR A 107 -18.09 8.16 -0.45
C TYR A 107 -17.83 8.01 -1.96
N LYS A 108 -16.85 7.22 -2.36
CA LYS A 108 -16.48 7.00 -3.76
C LYS A 108 -17.61 6.32 -4.54
N TYR A 109 -18.29 5.39 -3.90
CA TYR A 109 -19.35 4.57 -4.52
C TYR A 109 -20.70 4.83 -3.88
N PHE A 110 -21.01 6.09 -3.59
CA PHE A 110 -22.20 6.48 -2.85
C PHE A 110 -23.52 5.99 -3.50
N THR A 111 -23.53 5.79 -4.81
CA THR A 111 -24.72 5.27 -5.51
C THR A 111 -25.04 3.84 -5.13
N ARG A 112 -24.06 3.09 -4.59
CA ARG A 112 -24.24 1.72 -4.09
C ARG A 112 -24.66 1.68 -2.62
N HIS A 113 -24.70 2.83 -1.95
CA HIS A 113 -24.98 2.96 -0.53
C HIS A 113 -26.05 4.02 -0.29
N PRO A 114 -27.34 3.69 -0.59
CA PRO A 114 -28.42 4.69 -0.56
C PRO A 114 -28.88 5.11 0.84
N GLU A 115 -28.32 4.52 1.91
CA GLU A 115 -28.69 4.83 3.30
C GLU A 115 -28.43 6.27 3.69
N HIS A 116 -27.39 6.87 3.07
CA HIS A 116 -26.96 8.25 3.32
C HIS A 116 -26.63 8.98 2.02
N THR A 117 -26.51 10.30 2.11
CA THR A 117 -26.07 11.13 0.99
C THR A 117 -24.56 11.08 0.86
N LYS A 118 -24.04 11.48 -0.31
CA LYS A 118 -22.61 11.61 -0.56
C LYS A 118 -21.96 12.55 0.46
N GLU A 119 -22.62 13.63 0.81
CA GLU A 119 -22.15 14.64 1.77
C GLU A 119 -21.96 14.04 3.17
N VAL A 120 -22.88 13.16 3.60
CA VAL A 120 -22.76 12.45 4.90
C VAL A 120 -21.56 11.54 4.90
N TYR A 121 -21.31 10.80 3.82
CA TYR A 121 -20.13 9.92 3.72
C TYR A 121 -18.83 10.73 3.74
N ARG A 122 -18.82 11.91 3.11
CA ARG A 122 -17.70 12.83 3.16
C ARG A 122 -17.42 13.28 4.59
N GLU A 123 -18.45 13.66 5.34
CA GLU A 123 -18.30 14.05 6.75
C GLU A 123 -17.68 12.94 7.59
N HIS A 124 -18.08 11.68 7.35
CA HIS A 124 -17.48 10.53 8.03
C HIS A 124 -15.98 10.40 7.73
N CYS A 125 -15.58 10.65 6.48
CA CYS A 125 -14.16 10.64 6.09
C CYS A 125 -13.38 11.77 6.79
N GLU A 126 -13.97 12.95 6.91
CA GLU A 126 -13.34 14.12 7.51
C GLU A 126 -12.98 13.91 8.98
N VAL A 127 -13.72 13.06 9.71
CA VAL A 127 -13.41 12.72 11.10
C VAL A 127 -11.98 12.20 11.24
N PHE A 128 -11.59 11.28 10.35
CA PHE A 128 -10.22 10.74 10.33
C PHE A 128 -9.21 11.79 9.84
N LEU A 129 -9.54 12.47 8.74
CA LEU A 129 -8.62 13.43 8.12
C LEU A 129 -8.24 14.56 9.06
N LYS A 130 -9.16 14.98 9.94
CA LYS A 130 -8.89 16.01 10.94
C LYS A 130 -7.92 15.58 12.03
N LYS A 131 -7.65 14.28 12.17
CA LYS A 131 -6.68 13.75 13.13
C LYS A 131 -5.24 13.83 12.62
N LEU A 132 -5.08 14.01 11.31
CA LEU A 132 -3.77 14.12 10.68
C LEU A 132 -3.23 15.55 10.80
#